data_12fe17c0026bd75850e40a23b5be3a92
#
_entry.id   12fe17c0026bd75850e40a23b5be3a92
#
_cell.length_a   1.000
_cell.length_b   1.000
_cell.length_c   1.000
_cell.angle_alpha   90.00
_cell.angle_beta   90.00
_cell.angle_gamma   90.00
#
_symmetry.space_group_name_H-M   'P 1'
#
loop_
_entity.id
_entity.type
_entity.pdbx_description
1 polymer ?
#
loop_
_entity_poly.entity_id
_entity_poly.type
_entity_poly.pdbx_seq_one_letter_code
_entity_poly.pdbx_strand_id
1 'polypeptide(L)'
;MTSAADGDYVTLYDTTLRDGAQTQGVDFSVSDKIAIAEALDALGIDYVEGGWPGANPTDDAFFGDKPALKRARLTPFGMTRRDGRSASNDPGLNAVLDAAAGSVCLVGKTWDFHVDVALGIARDDNLRLIRESFEEVAGRGLEGIFDAEHFFDGFKANRDYALDCLKAAAEGGAEWLVLCDTNGGTLPHEIEEIVLAVRATLPDVKLGIHAHDDTDNAVANSIAAVRAGARM
;
A
#
# COMPACT_ATOMS: atom_id res chain seq x y z
N MET A 1 -0.12 -15.44 -29.83
CA MET A 1 0.28 -14.94 -28.50
C MET A 1 -0.60 -15.66 -27.51
N THR A 2 -0.09 -16.68 -26.83
CA THR A 2 -0.82 -17.39 -25.77
C THR A 2 -0.97 -16.43 -24.60
N SER A 3 -2.21 -16.16 -24.18
CA SER A 3 -2.50 -15.44 -22.95
C SER A 3 -1.80 -16.20 -21.81
N ALA A 4 -0.86 -15.55 -21.13
CA ALA A 4 -0.40 -16.04 -19.83
C ALA A 4 -1.66 -16.21 -18.98
N ALA A 5 -1.82 -17.37 -18.33
CA ALA A 5 -2.90 -17.53 -17.36
C ALA A 5 -2.71 -16.45 -16.28
N ASP A 6 -3.78 -15.80 -15.83
CA ASP A 6 -3.78 -14.70 -14.83
C ASP A 6 -2.96 -15.02 -13.55
N GLY A 7 -2.59 -16.29 -13.36
CA GLY A 7 -1.80 -16.75 -12.21
C GLY A 7 -0.30 -16.48 -12.27
N ASP A 8 0.28 -16.14 -13.42
CA ASP A 8 1.74 -15.99 -13.59
C ASP A 8 2.19 -14.53 -13.72
N TYR A 9 1.26 -13.59 -13.87
CA TYR A 9 1.60 -12.17 -13.96
C TYR A 9 1.93 -11.58 -12.57
N VAL A 10 2.99 -10.80 -12.51
CA VAL A 10 3.35 -10.01 -11.32
C VAL A 10 3.14 -8.55 -11.66
N THR A 11 2.27 -7.91 -10.92
CA THR A 11 1.95 -6.49 -11.03
C THR A 11 3.09 -5.67 -10.45
N LEU A 12 3.55 -4.66 -11.19
CA LEU A 12 4.62 -3.78 -10.76
C LEU A 12 4.04 -2.46 -10.24
N TYR A 13 4.33 -2.18 -8.96
CA TYR A 13 3.90 -0.97 -8.26
C TYR A 13 5.14 -0.13 -7.92
N ASP A 14 5.27 1.05 -8.49
CA ASP A 14 6.42 1.95 -8.29
C ASP A 14 6.09 3.05 -7.28
N THR A 15 6.93 3.22 -6.27
CA THR A 15 6.79 4.21 -5.19
C THR A 15 7.79 5.35 -5.25
N THR A 16 8.51 5.51 -6.36
CA THR A 16 9.56 6.54 -6.51
C THR A 16 9.06 7.94 -6.15
N LEU A 17 7.84 8.30 -6.59
CA LEU A 17 7.30 9.64 -6.42
C LEU A 17 6.67 9.90 -5.04
N ARG A 18 6.52 8.88 -4.20
CA ARG A 18 6.02 9.02 -2.83
C ARG A 18 7.07 8.57 -1.81
N ASP A 19 7.35 7.27 -1.69
CA ASP A 19 8.29 6.74 -0.71
C ASP A 19 9.74 7.09 -1.07
N GLY A 20 10.11 6.91 -2.34
CA GLY A 20 11.41 7.32 -2.85
C GLY A 20 11.69 8.82 -2.68
N ALA A 21 10.67 9.66 -2.73
CA ALA A 21 10.78 11.11 -2.48
C ALA A 21 11.05 11.47 -1.01
N GLN A 22 10.90 10.52 -0.07
CA GLN A 22 11.24 10.73 1.35
C GLN A 22 12.73 10.55 1.63
N THR A 23 13.50 10.12 0.63
CA THR A 23 14.97 9.96 0.76
C THR A 23 15.63 11.32 0.95
N GLN A 24 16.57 11.40 1.90
CA GLN A 24 17.30 12.64 2.17
C GLN A 24 18.01 13.18 0.92
N GLY A 25 17.76 14.44 0.57
CA GLY A 25 18.35 15.09 -0.59
C GLY A 25 17.59 14.88 -1.91
N VAL A 26 16.47 14.18 -1.87
CA VAL A 26 15.53 14.07 -2.99
C VAL A 26 14.42 15.10 -2.81
N ASP A 27 14.22 15.93 -3.83
CA ASP A 27 13.16 16.94 -3.87
C ASP A 27 12.67 17.05 -5.32
N PHE A 28 11.51 16.46 -5.60
CA PHE A 28 10.91 16.50 -6.93
C PHE A 28 9.97 17.68 -7.06
N SER A 29 10.20 18.51 -8.09
CA SER A 29 9.19 19.47 -8.54
C SER A 29 8.00 18.75 -9.21
N VAL A 30 6.90 19.47 -9.41
CA VAL A 30 5.73 18.92 -10.14
C VAL A 30 6.12 18.46 -11.55
N SER A 31 6.99 19.21 -12.25
CA SER A 31 7.49 18.82 -13.58
C SER A 31 8.34 17.56 -13.55
N ASP A 32 9.16 17.37 -12.50
CA ASP A 32 9.94 16.13 -12.35
C ASP A 32 9.02 14.93 -12.11
N LYS A 33 8.00 15.09 -11.24
CA LYS A 33 7.01 14.03 -11.00
C LYS A 33 6.26 13.64 -12.27
N ILE A 34 5.85 14.59 -13.09
CA ILE A 34 5.19 14.33 -14.38
C ILE A 34 6.13 13.54 -15.29
N ALA A 35 7.36 14.01 -15.49
CA ALA A 35 8.33 13.36 -16.37
C ALA A 35 8.69 11.93 -15.92
N ILE A 36 8.83 11.70 -14.59
CA ILE A 36 9.09 10.39 -14.02
C ILE A 36 7.88 9.46 -14.21
N ALA A 37 6.66 9.94 -13.92
CA ALA A 37 5.44 9.14 -14.11
C ALA A 37 5.26 8.71 -15.57
N GLU A 38 5.51 9.60 -16.54
CA GLU A 38 5.47 9.28 -17.98
C GLU A 38 6.56 8.26 -18.38
N ALA A 39 7.76 8.36 -17.80
CA ALA A 39 8.82 7.39 -18.05
C ALA A 39 8.50 6.01 -17.48
N LEU A 40 7.91 5.93 -16.28
CA LEU A 40 7.46 4.69 -15.66
C LEU A 40 6.32 4.05 -16.47
N ASP A 41 5.36 4.84 -16.97
CA ASP A 41 4.29 4.37 -17.85
C ASP A 41 4.86 3.79 -19.16
N ALA A 42 5.84 4.48 -19.75
CA ALA A 42 6.52 3.99 -20.96
C ALA A 42 7.35 2.72 -20.72
N LEU A 43 7.91 2.55 -19.52
CA LEU A 43 8.62 1.35 -19.08
C LEU A 43 7.66 0.15 -18.91
N GLY A 44 6.38 0.41 -18.67
CA GLY A 44 5.37 -0.63 -18.51
C GLY A 44 5.03 -0.98 -17.07
N ILE A 45 5.29 -0.07 -16.14
CA ILE A 45 4.83 -0.17 -14.75
C ILE A 45 3.29 -0.15 -14.71
N ASP A 46 2.70 -0.93 -13.82
CA ASP A 46 1.24 -1.06 -13.74
C ASP A 46 0.63 0.02 -12.83
N TYR A 47 1.29 0.37 -11.73
CA TYR A 47 0.86 1.40 -10.79
C TYR A 47 2.00 2.36 -10.47
N VAL A 48 1.72 3.64 -10.48
CA VAL A 48 2.64 4.72 -10.05
C VAL A 48 2.04 5.41 -8.84
N GLU A 49 2.69 5.29 -7.69
CA GLU A 49 2.30 6.00 -6.48
C GLU A 49 2.78 7.44 -6.54
N GLY A 50 1.86 8.35 -6.83
CA GLY A 50 2.21 9.71 -7.21
C GLY A 50 2.54 10.66 -6.05
N GLY A 51 2.17 10.31 -4.81
CA GLY A 51 2.34 11.16 -3.65
C GLY A 51 1.14 11.13 -2.71
N TRP A 52 1.13 12.04 -1.72
CA TRP A 52 0.10 12.12 -0.68
C TRP A 52 -0.69 13.44 -0.80
N PRO A 53 -1.81 13.45 -1.51
CA PRO A 53 -2.70 14.62 -1.60
C PRO A 53 -3.18 15.05 -0.20
N GLY A 54 -3.19 16.36 0.04
CA GLY A 54 -3.51 16.96 1.33
C GLY A 54 -2.37 17.00 2.34
N ALA A 55 -1.21 16.38 2.04
CA ALA A 55 -0.05 16.41 2.93
C ALA A 55 0.94 17.54 2.60
N ASN A 56 1.08 17.88 1.32
CA ASN A 56 1.98 18.93 0.88
C ASN A 56 1.53 19.57 -0.46
N PRO A 57 1.90 20.86 -0.73
CA PRO A 57 1.47 21.56 -1.92
C PRO A 57 1.97 20.97 -3.25
N THR A 58 3.13 20.32 -3.27
CA THR A 58 3.68 19.72 -4.49
C THR A 58 2.83 18.54 -4.94
N ASP A 59 2.40 17.68 -4.00
CA ASP A 59 1.53 16.54 -4.30
C ASP A 59 0.14 17.02 -4.69
N ASP A 60 -0.39 18.04 -4.02
CA ASP A 60 -1.67 18.64 -4.40
C ASP A 60 -1.63 19.19 -5.84
N ALA A 61 -0.56 19.90 -6.21
CA ALA A 61 -0.39 20.43 -7.55
C ALA A 61 -0.20 19.31 -8.59
N PHE A 62 0.57 18.26 -8.27
CA PHE A 62 0.77 17.11 -9.16
C PHE A 62 -0.55 16.38 -9.45
N PHE A 63 -1.37 16.12 -8.43
CA PHE A 63 -2.68 15.49 -8.63
C PHE A 63 -3.72 16.44 -9.24
N GLY A 64 -3.53 17.76 -9.13
CA GLY A 64 -4.34 18.78 -9.82
C GLY A 64 -4.07 18.84 -11.32
N ASP A 65 -2.85 18.58 -11.77
CA ASP A 65 -2.41 18.56 -13.17
C ASP A 65 -1.82 17.20 -13.55
N LYS A 66 -2.62 16.14 -13.33
CA LYS A 66 -2.18 14.75 -13.52
C LYS A 66 -1.68 14.46 -14.93
N PRO A 67 -0.56 13.72 -15.09
CA PRO A 67 -0.12 13.28 -16.40
C PRO A 67 -1.13 12.29 -17.01
N ALA A 68 -1.26 12.32 -18.33
CA ALA A 68 -2.09 11.39 -19.09
C ALA A 68 -1.32 10.08 -19.34
N LEU A 69 -1.32 9.19 -18.35
CA LEU A 69 -0.72 7.87 -18.46
C LEU A 69 -1.56 6.96 -19.37
N LYS A 70 -0.90 6.09 -20.13
CA LYS A 70 -1.55 5.22 -21.12
C LYS A 70 -1.83 3.82 -20.58
N ARG A 71 -1.02 3.36 -19.63
CA ARG A 71 -1.03 2.00 -19.08
C ARG A 71 -1.06 2.02 -17.57
N ALA A 72 -0.14 2.76 -16.94
CA ALA A 72 -0.03 2.82 -15.51
C ALA A 72 -1.23 3.51 -14.87
N ARG A 73 -1.67 3.00 -13.72
CA ARG A 73 -2.65 3.65 -12.87
C ARG A 73 -1.93 4.60 -11.92
N LEU A 74 -2.23 5.89 -12.01
CA LEU A 74 -1.75 6.87 -11.06
C LEU A 74 -2.53 6.73 -9.75
N THR A 75 -1.82 6.35 -8.68
CA THR A 75 -2.40 5.99 -7.40
C THR A 75 -1.98 7.01 -6.33
N PRO A 76 -2.90 7.75 -5.71
CA PRO A 76 -2.60 8.55 -4.53
C PRO A 76 -2.42 7.65 -3.31
N PHE A 77 -1.55 8.08 -2.40
CA PHE A 77 -1.29 7.44 -1.13
C PHE A 77 -1.89 8.25 0.02
N GLY A 78 -2.31 7.59 1.07
CA GLY A 78 -2.75 8.22 2.30
C GLY A 78 -2.85 7.25 3.46
N MET A 79 -3.42 7.72 4.58
CA MET A 79 -3.68 6.88 5.74
C MET A 79 -5.15 6.49 5.82
N THR A 80 -5.42 5.38 6.50
CA THR A 80 -6.76 5.08 6.99
C THR A 80 -7.33 6.27 7.79
N ARG A 81 -8.66 6.39 7.89
CA ARG A 81 -9.30 7.47 8.62
C ARG A 81 -8.77 7.62 10.06
N ARG A 82 -8.84 8.81 10.59
CA ARG A 82 -8.44 9.09 11.98
C ARG A 82 -9.52 8.66 12.97
N ASP A 83 -9.10 8.27 14.14
CA ASP A 83 -10.03 8.03 15.24
C ASP A 83 -10.88 9.28 15.56
N GLY A 84 -12.08 9.05 16.05
CA GLY A 84 -13.05 10.12 16.33
C GLY A 84 -13.73 10.76 15.12
N ARG A 85 -13.47 10.28 13.89
CA ARG A 85 -14.12 10.73 12.65
C ARG A 85 -14.72 9.57 11.88
N SER A 86 -15.78 9.79 11.13
CA SER A 86 -16.23 8.82 10.12
C SER A 86 -15.37 8.92 8.87
N ALA A 87 -15.29 7.86 8.07
CA ALA A 87 -14.54 7.85 6.82
C ALA A 87 -14.99 8.98 5.87
N SER A 88 -16.31 9.21 5.77
CA SER A 88 -16.88 10.27 4.94
C SER A 88 -16.56 11.70 5.42
N ASN A 89 -16.17 11.90 6.69
CA ASN A 89 -15.86 13.20 7.30
C ASN A 89 -14.38 13.37 7.69
N ASP A 90 -13.50 12.48 7.26
CA ASP A 90 -12.07 12.64 7.48
C ASP A 90 -11.45 13.46 6.33
N PRO A 91 -10.96 14.69 6.58
CA PRO A 91 -10.41 15.54 5.51
C PRO A 91 -9.18 14.95 4.85
N GLY A 92 -8.34 14.22 5.61
CA GLY A 92 -7.13 13.59 5.06
C GLY A 92 -7.49 12.45 4.11
N LEU A 93 -8.39 11.56 4.54
CA LEU A 93 -8.88 10.48 3.69
C LEU A 93 -9.61 11.04 2.46
N ASN A 94 -10.50 12.04 2.64
CA ASN A 94 -11.23 12.63 1.52
C ASN A 94 -10.29 13.28 0.49
N ALA A 95 -9.23 14.01 0.91
CA ALA A 95 -8.27 14.59 -0.01
C ALA A 95 -7.61 13.53 -0.92
N VAL A 96 -7.29 12.37 -0.36
CA VAL A 96 -6.72 11.25 -1.11
C VAL A 96 -7.76 10.63 -2.06
N LEU A 97 -8.97 10.36 -1.58
CA LEU A 97 -10.04 9.76 -2.39
C LEU A 97 -10.52 10.67 -3.52
N ASP A 98 -10.57 11.98 -3.29
CA ASP A 98 -10.96 12.97 -4.30
C ASP A 98 -9.88 13.14 -5.39
N ALA A 99 -8.62 12.89 -5.06
CA ALA A 99 -7.50 12.87 -6.01
C ALA A 99 -7.43 11.58 -6.85
N ALA A 100 -8.03 10.49 -6.37
CA ALA A 100 -7.95 9.18 -7.02
C ALA A 100 -8.59 9.16 -8.41
N ALA A 101 -7.99 8.41 -9.32
CA ALA A 101 -8.45 8.22 -10.69
C ALA A 101 -8.70 6.73 -11.01
N GLY A 102 -9.18 5.96 -10.03
CA GLY A 102 -9.50 4.54 -10.17
C GLY A 102 -8.88 3.65 -9.11
N SER A 103 -7.72 4.00 -8.55
CA SER A 103 -7.06 3.26 -7.46
C SER A 103 -6.58 4.21 -6.36
N VAL A 104 -6.44 3.69 -5.15
CA VAL A 104 -5.92 4.40 -3.99
C VAL A 104 -5.14 3.43 -3.10
N CYS A 105 -4.01 3.87 -2.57
CA CYS A 105 -3.25 3.15 -1.56
C CYS A 105 -3.47 3.78 -0.19
N LEU A 106 -3.88 2.99 0.80
CA LEU A 106 -4.04 3.44 2.17
C LEU A 106 -3.15 2.62 3.10
N VAL A 107 -2.27 3.32 3.82
CA VAL A 107 -1.47 2.71 4.87
C VAL A 107 -2.26 2.61 6.17
N GLY A 108 -2.14 1.46 6.85
CA GLY A 108 -2.67 1.25 8.20
C GLY A 108 -1.71 0.47 9.07
N LYS A 109 -1.77 0.72 10.38
CA LYS A 109 -0.90 0.06 11.36
C LYS A 109 -1.32 -1.39 11.54
N THR A 110 -0.38 -2.33 11.38
CA THR A 110 -0.60 -3.77 11.57
C THR A 110 0.25 -4.38 12.68
N TRP A 111 1.12 -3.59 13.29
CA TRP A 111 1.86 -3.96 14.48
C TRP A 111 1.18 -3.35 15.72
N ASP A 112 0.72 -4.20 16.64
CA ASP A 112 -0.01 -3.78 17.84
C ASP A 112 0.78 -2.78 18.71
N PHE A 113 2.11 -2.92 18.78
CA PHE A 113 2.97 -1.93 19.43
C PHE A 113 2.79 -0.52 18.85
N HIS A 114 2.68 -0.39 17.53
CA HIS A 114 2.47 0.92 16.90
C HIS A 114 1.04 1.45 17.11
N VAL A 115 0.05 0.57 17.23
CA VAL A 115 -1.31 0.99 17.58
C VAL A 115 -1.34 1.56 19.00
N ASP A 116 -0.68 0.86 19.94
CA ASP A 116 -0.64 1.25 21.34
C ASP A 116 0.18 2.56 21.54
N VAL A 117 1.33 2.70 20.87
CA VAL A 117 2.29 3.80 21.12
C VAL A 117 2.10 4.98 20.17
N ALA A 118 1.86 4.75 18.89
CA ALA A 118 1.78 5.82 17.89
C ALA A 118 0.36 6.34 17.69
N LEU A 119 -0.65 5.46 17.71
CA LEU A 119 -2.05 5.87 17.59
C LEU A 119 -2.70 6.15 18.94
N GLY A 120 -2.30 5.42 20.01
CA GLY A 120 -2.86 5.57 21.37
C GLY A 120 -4.33 5.18 21.45
N ILE A 121 -4.80 4.22 20.64
CA ILE A 121 -6.18 3.76 20.57
C ILE A 121 -6.27 2.26 20.87
N ALA A 122 -7.47 1.76 21.14
CA ALA A 122 -7.70 0.34 21.27
C ALA A 122 -7.47 -0.40 19.94
N ARG A 123 -7.00 -1.65 20.01
CA ARG A 123 -6.73 -2.48 18.83
C ARG A 123 -7.98 -2.71 17.98
N ASP A 124 -9.13 -2.94 18.61
CA ASP A 124 -10.42 -3.08 17.93
C ASP A 124 -10.84 -1.80 17.22
N ASP A 125 -10.46 -0.64 17.75
CA ASP A 125 -10.69 0.64 17.08
C ASP A 125 -9.85 0.75 15.81
N ASN A 126 -8.58 0.34 15.85
CA ASN A 126 -7.75 0.30 14.65
C ASN A 126 -8.30 -0.64 13.58
N LEU A 127 -8.80 -1.83 13.95
CA LEU A 127 -9.48 -2.74 13.00
C LEU A 127 -10.69 -2.05 12.34
N ARG A 128 -11.47 -1.28 13.12
CA ARG A 128 -12.57 -0.49 12.56
C ARG A 128 -12.10 0.63 11.64
N LEU A 129 -11.00 1.34 11.99
CA LEU A 129 -10.42 2.38 11.13
C LEU A 129 -10.04 1.80 9.77
N ILE A 130 -9.38 0.65 9.76
CA ILE A 130 -8.99 -0.04 8.53
C ILE A 130 -10.23 -0.40 7.72
N ARG A 131 -11.17 -1.17 8.28
CA ARG A 131 -12.35 -1.65 7.57
C ARG A 131 -13.19 -0.51 7.00
N GLU A 132 -13.58 0.47 7.82
CA GLU A 132 -14.45 1.57 7.41
C GLU A 132 -13.79 2.48 6.35
N SER A 133 -12.45 2.58 6.35
CA SER A 133 -11.73 3.31 5.29
C SER A 133 -11.86 2.60 3.94
N PHE A 134 -11.75 1.28 3.91
CA PHE A 134 -11.91 0.51 2.67
C PHE A 134 -13.37 0.37 2.25
N GLU A 135 -14.33 0.36 3.16
CA GLU A 135 -15.76 0.49 2.84
C GLU A 135 -16.05 1.81 2.11
N GLU A 136 -15.43 2.93 2.54
CA GLU A 136 -15.55 4.22 1.85
C GLU A 136 -14.89 4.18 0.46
N VAL A 137 -13.69 3.57 0.34
CA VAL A 137 -13.01 3.37 -0.96
C VAL A 137 -13.90 2.59 -1.92
N ALA A 138 -14.41 1.45 -1.49
CA ALA A 138 -15.28 0.60 -2.30
C ALA A 138 -16.62 1.31 -2.62
N GLY A 139 -17.18 2.06 -1.67
CA GLY A 139 -18.40 2.87 -1.86
C GLY A 139 -18.25 3.95 -2.93
N ARG A 140 -17.03 4.42 -3.18
CA ARG A 140 -16.71 5.36 -4.28
C ARG A 140 -16.36 4.66 -5.59
N GLY A 141 -16.37 3.34 -5.64
CA GLY A 141 -16.02 2.56 -6.82
C GLY A 141 -14.52 2.59 -7.16
N LEU A 142 -13.67 2.83 -6.15
CA LEU A 142 -12.22 2.84 -6.30
C LEU A 142 -11.63 1.48 -5.94
N GLU A 143 -10.54 1.11 -6.61
CA GLU A 143 -9.71 -0.04 -6.24
C GLU A 143 -8.86 0.32 -5.01
N GLY A 144 -9.03 -0.42 -3.92
CA GLY A 144 -8.32 -0.21 -2.67
C GLY A 144 -7.07 -1.10 -2.56
N ILE A 145 -5.93 -0.48 -2.27
CA ILE A 145 -4.66 -1.13 -1.98
C ILE A 145 -4.33 -0.85 -0.52
N PHE A 146 -4.20 -1.90 0.29
CA PHE A 146 -3.86 -1.77 1.70
C PHE A 146 -2.38 -2.01 1.93
N ASP A 147 -1.62 -0.95 2.24
CA ASP A 147 -0.26 -1.04 2.75
C ASP A 147 -0.29 -1.40 4.24
N ALA A 148 -0.04 -2.67 4.52
CA ALA A 148 -0.01 -3.22 5.88
C ALA A 148 1.33 -2.87 6.55
N GLU A 149 1.43 -1.68 7.13
CA GLU A 149 2.67 -1.12 7.64
C GLU A 149 3.24 -1.93 8.81
N HIS A 150 4.55 -2.22 8.77
CA HIS A 150 5.27 -3.07 9.72
C HIS A 150 4.65 -4.47 9.87
N PHE A 151 4.10 -5.02 8.79
CA PHE A 151 3.39 -6.29 8.86
C PHE A 151 4.25 -7.43 9.37
N PHE A 152 5.48 -7.55 8.88
CA PHE A 152 6.37 -8.64 9.28
C PHE A 152 6.79 -8.54 10.75
N ASP A 153 7.05 -7.33 11.25
CA ASP A 153 7.31 -7.10 12.68
C ASP A 153 6.07 -7.43 13.53
N GLY A 154 4.91 -6.94 13.10
CA GLY A 154 3.63 -7.20 13.74
C GLY A 154 3.29 -8.68 13.78
N PHE A 155 3.48 -9.40 12.67
CA PHE A 155 3.22 -10.83 12.57
C PHE A 155 4.14 -11.65 13.51
N LYS A 156 5.42 -11.30 13.57
CA LYS A 156 6.38 -11.93 14.49
C LYS A 156 6.05 -11.66 15.97
N ALA A 157 5.54 -10.47 16.28
CA ALA A 157 5.19 -10.07 17.64
C ALA A 157 3.81 -10.55 18.08
N ASN A 158 2.80 -10.41 17.23
CA ASN A 158 1.40 -10.77 17.49
C ASN A 158 0.71 -11.18 16.18
N ARG A 159 0.91 -12.44 15.81
CA ARG A 159 0.43 -13.02 14.57
C ARG A 159 -1.07 -12.82 14.35
N ASP A 160 -1.88 -13.09 15.37
CA ASP A 160 -3.33 -13.08 15.25
C ASP A 160 -3.83 -11.66 14.97
N TYR A 161 -3.29 -10.66 15.66
CA TYR A 161 -3.64 -9.27 15.43
C TYR A 161 -3.23 -8.77 14.04
N ALA A 162 -2.02 -9.10 13.59
CA ALA A 162 -1.56 -8.73 12.25
C ALA A 162 -2.48 -9.31 11.16
N LEU A 163 -2.90 -10.58 11.33
CA LEU A 163 -3.87 -11.22 10.42
C LEU A 163 -5.27 -10.59 10.51
N ASP A 164 -5.72 -10.17 11.70
CA ASP A 164 -7.01 -9.50 11.86
C ASP A 164 -7.03 -8.13 11.17
N CYS A 165 -5.90 -7.41 11.12
CA CYS A 165 -5.78 -6.19 10.32
C CYS A 165 -5.97 -6.46 8.81
N LEU A 166 -5.37 -7.54 8.27
CA LEU A 166 -5.57 -7.93 6.87
C LEU A 166 -7.02 -8.34 6.59
N LYS A 167 -7.65 -9.09 7.51
CA LYS A 167 -9.07 -9.44 7.39
C LYS A 167 -9.96 -8.21 7.38
N ALA A 168 -9.71 -7.25 8.28
CA ALA A 168 -10.46 -6.01 8.35
C ALA A 168 -10.39 -5.21 7.03
N ALA A 169 -9.21 -5.15 6.40
CA ALA A 169 -9.04 -4.51 5.10
C ALA A 169 -9.80 -5.26 3.98
N ALA A 170 -9.69 -6.60 3.94
CA ALA A 170 -10.38 -7.43 2.96
C ALA A 170 -11.91 -7.35 3.12
N GLU A 171 -12.42 -7.39 4.35
CA GLU A 171 -13.85 -7.22 4.66
C GLU A 171 -14.37 -5.83 4.26
N GLY A 172 -13.53 -4.80 4.36
CA GLY A 172 -13.82 -3.45 3.88
C GLY A 172 -13.82 -3.31 2.36
N GLY A 173 -13.29 -4.29 1.64
CA GLY A 173 -13.25 -4.30 0.16
C GLY A 173 -11.90 -3.91 -0.43
N ALA A 174 -10.80 -3.99 0.33
CA ALA A 174 -9.46 -3.87 -0.24
C ALA A 174 -9.22 -5.01 -1.25
N GLU A 175 -8.78 -4.64 -2.46
CA GLU A 175 -8.45 -5.62 -3.50
C GLU A 175 -7.05 -6.20 -3.34
N TRP A 176 -6.10 -5.40 -2.88
CA TRP A 176 -4.73 -5.80 -2.64
C TRP A 176 -4.38 -5.64 -1.17
N LEU A 177 -3.72 -6.66 -0.60
CA LEU A 177 -3.13 -6.61 0.72
C LEU A 177 -1.60 -6.66 0.54
N VAL A 178 -0.94 -5.54 0.71
CA VAL A 178 0.50 -5.39 0.53
C VAL A 178 1.19 -5.51 1.88
N LEU A 179 2.01 -6.54 2.03
CA LEU A 179 2.74 -6.82 3.25
C LEU A 179 4.03 -5.99 3.29
N CYS A 180 4.14 -5.05 4.22
CA CYS A 180 5.29 -4.14 4.27
C CYS A 180 6.36 -4.64 5.24
N ASP A 181 7.59 -4.86 4.73
CA ASP A 181 8.80 -4.98 5.53
C ASP A 181 9.39 -3.58 5.75
N THR A 182 8.68 -2.78 6.56
CA THR A 182 8.94 -1.35 6.74
C THR A 182 10.29 -1.06 7.38
N ASN A 183 10.78 -1.97 8.24
CA ASN A 183 12.11 -1.87 8.83
C ASN A 183 13.22 -2.48 7.95
N GLY A 184 12.86 -3.16 6.85
CA GLY A 184 13.82 -3.81 5.94
C GLY A 184 14.70 -4.86 6.63
N GLY A 185 14.23 -5.42 7.75
CA GLY A 185 15.00 -6.32 8.60
C GLY A 185 14.59 -7.78 8.54
N THR A 186 13.58 -8.12 7.75
CA THR A 186 13.09 -9.49 7.63
C THR A 186 13.96 -10.29 6.64
N LEU A 187 14.29 -11.52 6.96
CA LEU A 187 15.11 -12.37 6.09
C LEU A 187 14.24 -13.09 5.05
N PRO A 188 14.79 -13.45 3.86
CA PRO A 188 14.02 -14.03 2.76
C PRO A 188 13.23 -15.30 3.13
N HIS A 189 13.77 -16.16 3.99
CA HIS A 189 13.05 -17.36 4.42
C HIS A 189 11.88 -17.04 5.36
N GLU A 190 12.01 -16.00 6.22
CA GLU A 190 10.92 -15.51 7.06
C GLU A 190 9.81 -14.90 6.20
N ILE A 191 10.18 -14.15 5.14
CA ILE A 191 9.20 -13.61 4.16
C ILE A 191 8.40 -14.76 3.55
N GLU A 192 9.08 -15.80 3.05
CA GLU A 192 8.43 -16.96 2.43
C GLU A 192 7.46 -17.63 3.41
N GLU A 193 7.90 -17.92 4.63
CA GLU A 193 7.08 -18.57 5.67
C GLU A 193 5.85 -17.73 6.03
N ILE A 194 6.01 -16.42 6.21
CA ILE A 194 4.93 -15.51 6.60
C ILE A 194 3.93 -15.34 5.45
N VAL A 195 4.38 -15.15 4.21
CA VAL A 195 3.49 -15.05 3.05
C VAL A 195 2.67 -16.33 2.85
N LEU A 196 3.29 -17.51 2.99
CA LEU A 196 2.57 -18.80 2.96
C LEU A 196 1.53 -18.90 4.06
N ALA A 197 1.84 -18.44 5.28
CA ALA A 197 0.90 -18.45 6.41
C ALA A 197 -0.28 -17.49 6.16
N VAL A 198 -0.05 -16.32 5.59
CA VAL A 198 -1.12 -15.38 5.20
C VAL A 198 -2.01 -16.02 4.14
N ARG A 199 -1.43 -16.59 3.09
CA ARG A 199 -2.20 -17.27 2.03
C ARG A 199 -3.05 -18.45 2.54
N ALA A 200 -2.51 -19.20 3.49
CA ALA A 200 -3.28 -20.30 4.13
C ALA A 200 -4.49 -19.79 4.93
N THR A 201 -4.39 -18.57 5.48
CA THR A 201 -5.45 -17.95 6.28
C THR A 201 -6.45 -17.18 5.42
N LEU A 202 -5.98 -16.55 4.33
CA LEU A 202 -6.74 -15.69 3.41
C LEU A 202 -6.48 -16.15 1.97
N PRO A 203 -7.03 -17.30 1.53
CA PRO A 203 -6.69 -17.91 0.24
C PRO A 203 -7.16 -17.10 -0.98
N ASP A 204 -8.22 -16.31 -0.82
CA ASP A 204 -8.90 -15.63 -1.93
C ASP A 204 -8.43 -14.17 -2.14
N VAL A 205 -7.51 -13.67 -1.31
CA VAL A 205 -7.02 -12.29 -1.42
C VAL A 205 -5.83 -12.17 -2.38
N LYS A 206 -5.71 -11.03 -3.02
CA LYS A 206 -4.52 -10.67 -3.80
C LYS A 206 -3.46 -10.12 -2.84
N LEU A 207 -2.27 -10.73 -2.84
CA LEU A 207 -1.15 -10.31 -1.99
C LEU A 207 -0.08 -9.57 -2.79
N GLY A 208 0.43 -8.50 -2.19
CA GLY A 208 1.62 -7.78 -2.61
C GLY A 208 2.71 -7.82 -1.54
N ILE A 209 3.91 -7.36 -1.92
CA ILE A 209 5.06 -7.15 -1.04
C ILE A 209 5.61 -5.74 -1.26
N HIS A 210 5.90 -5.03 -0.15
CA HIS A 210 6.64 -3.79 -0.15
C HIS A 210 7.83 -3.95 0.80
N ALA A 211 9.02 -4.17 0.24
CA ALA A 211 10.23 -4.45 1.01
C ALA A 211 11.20 -3.26 0.95
N HIS A 212 11.62 -2.79 2.14
CA HIS A 212 12.70 -1.82 2.29
C HIS A 212 14.08 -2.51 2.26
N ASP A 213 15.13 -1.77 1.92
CA ASP A 213 16.46 -2.31 1.63
C ASP A 213 17.52 -2.01 2.72
N ASP A 214 17.07 -1.76 3.96
CA ASP A 214 17.95 -1.40 5.08
C ASP A 214 19.01 -2.46 5.41
N THR A 215 18.74 -3.71 5.03
CA THR A 215 19.68 -4.84 5.19
C THR A 215 20.14 -5.46 3.88
N ASP A 216 20.03 -4.75 2.75
CA ASP A 216 20.36 -5.21 1.40
C ASP A 216 19.59 -6.48 0.97
N ASN A 217 18.38 -6.68 1.48
CA ASN A 217 17.56 -7.87 1.22
C ASN A 217 16.27 -7.60 0.42
N ALA A 218 15.93 -6.35 0.06
CA ALA A 218 14.63 -6.03 -0.56
C ALA A 218 14.36 -6.84 -1.83
N VAL A 219 15.34 -6.99 -2.71
CA VAL A 219 15.19 -7.77 -3.94
C VAL A 219 14.99 -9.26 -3.62
N ALA A 220 15.78 -9.82 -2.70
CA ALA A 220 15.66 -11.22 -2.30
C ALA A 220 14.29 -11.48 -1.62
N ASN A 221 13.83 -10.55 -0.78
CA ASN A 221 12.55 -10.59 -0.10
C ASN A 221 11.38 -10.54 -1.09
N SER A 222 11.44 -9.65 -2.08
CA SER A 222 10.42 -9.55 -3.13
C SER A 222 10.33 -10.85 -3.95
N ILE A 223 11.48 -11.44 -4.32
CA ILE A 223 11.51 -12.72 -5.03
C ILE A 223 10.95 -13.85 -4.17
N ALA A 224 11.28 -13.90 -2.87
CA ALA A 224 10.76 -14.90 -1.94
C ALA A 224 9.23 -14.77 -1.80
N ALA A 225 8.71 -13.56 -1.64
CA ALA A 225 7.28 -13.28 -1.57
C ALA A 225 6.53 -13.72 -2.85
N VAL A 226 7.07 -13.41 -4.03
CA VAL A 226 6.48 -13.82 -5.31
C VAL A 226 6.46 -15.34 -5.45
N ARG A 227 7.52 -16.04 -5.06
CA ARG A 227 7.57 -17.51 -5.04
C ARG A 227 6.55 -18.11 -4.07
N ALA A 228 6.33 -17.47 -2.93
CA ALA A 228 5.31 -17.83 -1.95
C ALA A 228 3.88 -17.46 -2.39
N GLY A 229 3.72 -16.68 -3.47
CA GLY A 229 2.45 -16.39 -4.12
C GLY A 229 1.97 -14.94 -4.03
N ALA A 230 2.78 -13.99 -3.63
CA ALA A 230 2.49 -12.57 -3.88
C ALA A 230 2.48 -12.30 -5.40
N ARG A 231 1.71 -11.30 -5.81
CA ARG A 231 1.52 -10.95 -7.23
C ARG A 231 1.62 -9.43 -7.49
N MET A 232 2.03 -8.67 -6.48
CA MET A 232 2.40 -7.26 -6.59
C MET A 232 3.66 -7.03 -5.78
#